data_0fc49063fd8e2ebc8c35ed7cf3b54611
#
_entry.id   0fc49063fd8e2ebc8c35ed7cf3b54611
#
_cell.length_a   1.000
_cell.length_b   1.000
_cell.length_c   1.000
_cell.angle_alpha   90.00
_cell.angle_beta   90.00
_cell.angle_gamma   90.00
#
_symmetry.space_group_name_H-M   'P 1'
#
loop_
_entity.id
_entity.type
_entity.pdbx_description
1 polymer ?
#
loop_
_entity_poly.entity_id
_entity_poly.type
_entity_poly.pdbx_seq_one_letter_code
_entity_poly.pdbx_strand_id
1 'polypeptide(L)' 'MIRIKYKQHLDDKSFAEKRKITLEIASKETGISRTTLNRIANTPGYNVGTDAIDRLCKYFGVTPCKLLDFIDE' A
#
# COMPACT_ATOMS: atom_id res chain seq x y z
N MET A 1 -14.80 -7.85 -4.58
CA MET A 1 -13.45 -7.97 -4.02
C MET A 1 -12.85 -6.59 -3.86
N ILE A 2 -12.18 -6.35 -2.76
CA ILE A 2 -11.48 -5.08 -2.53
C ILE A 2 -10.00 -5.28 -2.81
N ARG A 3 -9.43 -4.42 -3.66
CA ARG A 3 -8.02 -4.44 -3.99
C ARG A 3 -7.35 -3.19 -3.43
N ILE A 4 -6.16 -3.37 -2.88
CA ILE A 4 -5.37 -2.25 -2.37
C ILE A 4 -4.38 -1.85 -3.46
N LYS A 5 -4.44 -0.58 -3.90
CA LYS A 5 -3.59 -0.07 -4.98
C LYS A 5 -2.21 0.34 -4.45
N TYR A 6 -1.54 -0.60 -3.82
CA TYR A 6 -0.25 -0.37 -3.15
C TYR A 6 0.86 -0.01 -4.12
N LYS A 7 1.04 -0.83 -5.17
CA LYS A 7 2.14 -0.63 -6.11
C LYS A 7 2.04 0.68 -6.85
N GLN A 8 0.83 1.06 -7.27
CA GLN A 8 0.60 2.31 -7.96
C GLN A 8 1.00 3.51 -7.10
N HIS A 9 0.54 3.54 -5.86
CA HIS A 9 0.87 4.64 -4.95
C HIS A 9 2.34 4.64 -4.57
N LEU A 10 2.95 3.45 -4.45
CA LEU A 10 4.37 3.34 -4.16
C LEU A 10 5.20 3.90 -5.31
N ASP A 11 4.84 3.57 -6.55
CA ASP A 11 5.53 4.09 -7.73
C ASP A 11 5.38 5.60 -7.82
N ASP A 12 4.18 6.13 -7.59
CA ASP A 12 3.93 7.56 -7.61
C ASP A 12 4.76 8.28 -6.55
N LYS A 13 4.83 7.72 -5.34
CA LYS A 13 5.63 8.30 -4.25
C LYS A 13 7.11 8.24 -4.57
N SER A 14 7.59 7.14 -5.12
CA SER A 14 8.99 6.99 -5.51
C SER A 14 9.37 8.05 -6.55
N PHE A 15 8.51 8.28 -7.52
CA PHE A 15 8.72 9.29 -8.54
C PHE A 15 8.73 10.70 -7.94
N ALA A 16 7.76 10.99 -7.08
CA ALA A 16 7.63 12.31 -6.46
C ALA A 16 8.83 12.64 -5.57
N GLU A 17 9.36 11.65 -4.86
CA GLU A 17 10.51 11.83 -3.95
C GLU A 17 11.85 11.63 -4.64
N LYS A 18 11.83 11.29 -5.92
CA LYS A 18 13.04 11.06 -6.74
C LYS A 18 13.97 10.01 -6.12
N ARG A 19 13.38 8.95 -5.53
CA ARG A 19 14.12 7.83 -4.96
C ARG A 19 13.36 6.55 -5.21
N LYS A 20 14.08 5.44 -5.25
CA LYS A 20 13.43 4.13 -5.37
C LYS A 20 13.05 3.66 -3.95
N ILE A 21 11.76 3.50 -3.71
CA ILE A 21 11.27 2.98 -2.44
C ILE A 21 11.11 1.47 -2.58
N THR A 22 12.03 0.73 -1.95
CA THR A 22 11.99 -0.73 -1.95
C THR A 22 11.01 -1.23 -0.91
N LEU A 23 10.71 -2.53 -0.96
CA LEU A 23 9.86 -3.17 0.03
C LEU A 23 10.41 -2.97 1.45
N GLU A 24 11.72 -3.06 1.60
CA GLU A 24 12.38 -2.88 2.90
C GLU A 24 12.20 -1.46 3.42
N ILE A 25 12.39 -0.47 2.55
CA ILE A 25 12.21 0.93 2.92
C ILE A 25 10.76 1.19 3.30
N ALA A 26 9.81 0.71 2.50
CA ALA A 26 8.39 0.89 2.78
C ALA A 26 8.01 0.24 4.12
N SER A 27 8.53 -0.96 4.40
CA SER A 27 8.28 -1.64 5.66
C SER A 27 8.76 -0.81 6.85
N LYS A 28 9.96 -0.26 6.72
CA LYS A 28 10.58 0.55 7.77
C LYS A 28 9.78 1.83 8.03
N GLU A 29 9.37 2.48 6.96
CA GLU A 29 8.69 3.79 7.05
C GLU A 29 7.23 3.68 7.44
N THR A 30 6.54 2.61 7.06
CA THR A 30 5.13 2.41 7.42
C THR A 30 4.97 1.68 8.75
N GLY A 31 5.97 0.93 9.18
CA GLY A 31 5.86 0.05 10.34
C GLY A 31 5.08 -1.23 10.05
N ILE A 32 4.85 -1.54 8.79
CA ILE A 32 4.17 -2.77 8.37
C ILE A 32 5.23 -3.78 7.94
N SER A 33 5.09 -5.04 8.35
CA SER A 33 6.10 -6.06 8.04
C SER A 33 6.23 -6.27 6.52
N ARG A 34 7.42 -6.65 6.07
CA ARG A 34 7.68 -6.93 4.66
C ARG A 34 6.78 -8.04 4.13
N THR A 35 6.52 -9.05 4.95
CA THR A 35 5.64 -10.16 4.57
C THR A 35 4.23 -9.65 4.27
N THR A 36 3.70 -8.80 5.14
CA THR A 36 2.37 -8.23 4.95
C THR A 36 2.32 -7.34 3.71
N LEU A 37 3.31 -6.47 3.52
CA LEU A 37 3.38 -5.61 2.33
C LEU A 37 3.48 -6.43 1.05
N ASN A 38 4.27 -7.49 1.07
CA ASN A 38 4.41 -8.36 -0.09
C ASN A 38 3.07 -9.04 -0.44
N ARG A 39 2.33 -9.48 0.56
CA ARG A 39 1.01 -10.07 0.34
C ARG A 39 0.01 -9.04 -0.19
N ILE A 40 0.04 -7.82 0.34
CA ILE A 40 -0.80 -6.73 -0.16
C ILE A 40 -0.51 -6.47 -1.64
N ALA A 41 0.76 -6.45 -2.01
CA ALA A 41 1.19 -6.16 -3.38
C ALA A 41 0.84 -7.27 -4.37
N ASN A 42 0.89 -8.53 -3.94
CA ASN A 42 0.83 -9.67 -4.85
C ASN A 42 -0.43 -10.54 -4.72
N THR A 43 -1.26 -10.29 -3.73
CA THR A 43 -2.46 -11.09 -3.49
C THR A 43 -3.69 -10.19 -3.54
N PRO A 44 -4.37 -10.09 -4.69
CA PRO A 44 -5.61 -9.30 -4.76
C PRO A 44 -6.65 -9.82 -3.76
N GLY A 45 -7.31 -8.91 -3.06
CA GLY A 45 -8.31 -9.29 -2.07
C GLY A 45 -7.72 -9.78 -0.75
N TYR A 46 -6.42 -9.64 -0.54
CA TYR A 46 -5.81 -10.03 0.73
C TYR A 46 -6.44 -9.26 1.89
N ASN A 47 -6.83 -9.98 2.92
CA ASN A 47 -7.52 -9.40 4.07
C ASN A 47 -6.52 -8.72 5.00
N VAL A 48 -6.58 -7.39 5.06
CA VAL A 48 -5.72 -6.59 5.96
C VAL A 48 -6.60 -5.87 6.97
N GLY A 49 -6.04 -5.62 8.16
CA GLY A 49 -6.74 -4.83 9.17
C GLY A 49 -6.78 -3.36 8.83
N THR A 50 -7.72 -2.65 9.47
CA THR A 50 -7.85 -1.20 9.27
C THR A 50 -6.61 -0.44 9.72
N ASP A 51 -5.85 -0.99 10.65
CA ASP A 51 -4.58 -0.38 11.10
C ASP A 51 -3.59 -0.28 9.94
N ALA A 52 -3.45 -1.34 9.15
CA ALA A 52 -2.56 -1.32 7.99
C ALA A 52 -3.05 -0.33 6.94
N ILE A 53 -4.36 -0.25 6.72
CA ILE A 53 -4.95 0.71 5.79
C ILE A 53 -4.68 2.13 6.27
N ASP A 54 -4.83 2.40 7.56
CA ASP A 54 -4.55 3.71 8.15
C ASP A 54 -3.09 4.12 7.92
N ARG A 55 -2.16 3.20 8.17
CA ARG A 55 -0.73 3.46 7.98
C ARG A 55 -0.39 3.75 6.52
N LEU A 56 -0.96 2.99 5.59
CA LEU A 56 -0.74 3.21 4.17
C LEU A 56 -1.32 4.54 3.70
N CYS A 57 -2.51 4.89 4.17
CA CYS A 57 -3.12 6.18 3.84
C CYS A 57 -2.25 7.34 4.31
N LYS A 58 -1.74 7.26 5.51
CA LYS A 58 -0.85 8.29 6.05
C LYS A 58 0.47 8.35 5.29
N TYR A 59 1.01 7.19 4.94
CA TYR A 59 2.28 7.10 4.23
C TYR A 59 2.18 7.70 2.83
N PHE A 60 1.12 7.40 2.11
CA PHE A 60 0.91 7.90 0.75
C PHE A 60 0.21 9.27 0.70
N GLY A 61 -0.32 9.75 1.82
CA GLY A 61 -1.04 11.01 1.86
C GLY A 61 -2.35 10.96 1.09
N VAL A 62 -3.04 9.82 1.13
CA VAL A 62 -4.31 9.61 0.42
C VAL A 62 -5.39 9.14 1.37
N THR A 63 -6.64 9.26 0.93
CA THR A 63 -7.79 8.72 1.67
C THR A 63 -7.99 7.25 1.31
N PRO A 64 -8.69 6.46 2.14
CA PRO A 64 -8.99 5.07 1.79
C PRO A 64 -9.71 4.94 0.45
N CYS A 65 -10.51 5.92 0.09
CA CYS A 65 -11.23 5.94 -1.18
C CYS A 65 -10.28 5.90 -2.39
N LYS A 66 -9.11 6.53 -2.25
CA LYS A 66 -8.08 6.53 -3.30
C LYS A 66 -7.16 5.34 -3.22
N LEU A 67 -7.01 4.76 -2.04
CA LEU A 67 -6.14 3.61 -1.82
C LEU A 67 -6.82 2.30 -2.24
N LEU A 68 -8.11 2.19 -2.00
CA LEU A 68 -8.87 0.96 -2.22
C LEU A 68 -9.64 1.03 -3.54
N ASP A 69 -9.81 -0.13 -4.15
CA ASP A 69 -10.57 -0.30 -5.39
C ASP A 69 -11.54 -1.46 -5.21
N PHE A 70 -12.80 -1.26 -5.57
CA PHE A 70 -13.79 -2.32 -5.48
C PHE A 70 -13.96 -2.95 -6.87
N ILE A 71 -13.73 -4.24 -6.94
CA ILE A 71 -13.88 -5.00 -8.18
C ILE A 71 -15.14 -5.85 -8.05
N ASP A 72 -16.12 -5.55 -8.89
CA ASP A 72 -17.36 -6.31 -8.96
C ASP A 72 -17.11 -7.53 -9.86
N GLU A 73 -17.28 -8.70 -9.31
CA GLU A 73 -17.02 -9.95 -10.03
C GLU A 73 -18.25 -10.49 -10.76
#